data_a61e9bf4dfb1539d8089b6b97e42900e
#
_entry.id   a61e9bf4dfb1539d8089b6b97e42900e
#
_cell.length_a   1.000
_cell.length_b   1.000
_cell.length_c   1.000
_cell.angle_alpha   90.00
_cell.angle_beta   90.00
_cell.angle_gamma   90.00
#
_symmetry.space_group_name_H-M   'P 1'
#
loop_
_entity.id
_entity.type
_entity.pdbx_description
1 polymer ?
#
loop_
_entity_poly.entity_id
_entity_poly.type
_entity_poly.pdbx_seq_one_letter_code
_entity_poly.pdbx_strand_id
1 'polypeptide(L)'
;MKYSVGTPPVEILGIADTGSDLTWLQCKPCNDCYNQTAPIFDPKRSRTYKRVACDSSLCRSLAGSSCSGYAGSSCLYSVAYGDQSFSNGDLATDTLTLGSTKSRPLPLPKTILGCGHDNIGTFEAQGSGIVGLGRGAISLTSQLGSSIDGKFSYCLIPLTSQGKTTSKLNFGSNAVVSGSGVVSTPLVSGEYTTFYYLTLEAISVGRKRIDLINPSESGNSEGNIIIDSGTTLTMLPSNLYPKFESAVKDKINLPTTDDPNGSLSLCYKSSSDEFTGPSITAHFTGADVNLSSRTTFVGVDKQVVCLAFVPVDSIGIFGNLAQSNLLVGYDVVKKSVSFKPTDCTKL
;
A
#
# COMPACT_ATOMS: atom_id res chain seq x y z
N MET A 1 6.20 -8.24 -0.01
CA MET A 1 7.66 -8.00 0.05
C MET A 1 8.34 -9.15 0.80
N LYS A 2 9.42 -9.71 0.21
CA LYS A 2 10.23 -10.77 0.86
C LYS A 2 11.43 -10.15 1.56
N TYR A 3 11.65 -10.49 2.83
CA TYR A 3 12.77 -10.05 3.66
C TYR A 3 13.06 -11.10 4.73
N SER A 4 14.09 -10.90 5.55
CA SER A 4 14.34 -11.77 6.69
C SER A 4 14.48 -10.98 7.97
N VAL A 5 14.11 -11.59 9.10
CA VAL A 5 14.22 -11.01 10.45
C VAL A 5 14.99 -11.95 11.36
N GLY A 6 15.79 -11.36 12.23
CA GLY A 6 16.49 -12.08 13.28
C GLY A 6 17.89 -12.58 12.93
N THR A 7 18.53 -13.15 13.94
CA THR A 7 19.86 -13.78 13.85
C THR A 7 19.84 -15.13 14.60
N PRO A 8 19.81 -16.27 13.88
CA PRO A 8 19.87 -16.43 12.42
C PRO A 8 18.63 -15.86 11.70
N PRO A 9 18.76 -15.49 10.40
CA PRO A 9 17.67 -14.87 9.65
C PRO A 9 16.54 -15.87 9.36
N VAL A 10 15.30 -15.45 9.60
CA VAL A 10 14.06 -16.16 9.25
C VAL A 10 13.38 -15.40 8.12
N GLU A 11 13.05 -16.09 7.05
CA GLU A 11 12.38 -15.50 5.89
C GLU A 11 10.93 -15.12 6.22
N ILE A 12 10.55 -13.91 5.84
CA ILE A 12 9.24 -13.30 6.09
C ILE A 12 8.68 -12.78 4.76
N LEU A 13 7.38 -12.93 4.57
CA LEU A 13 6.65 -12.30 3.47
C LEU A 13 5.65 -11.31 4.06
N GLY A 14 5.92 -10.01 3.90
CA GLY A 14 5.02 -8.92 4.38
C GLY A 14 4.35 -8.18 3.23
N ILE A 15 3.17 -7.65 3.48
CA ILE A 15 2.46 -6.74 2.58
C ILE A 15 3.22 -5.42 2.57
N ALA A 16 3.59 -4.92 1.40
CA ALA A 16 4.23 -3.61 1.27
C ALA A 16 3.14 -2.53 1.26
N ASP A 17 3.12 -1.69 2.28
CA ASP A 17 2.02 -0.78 2.58
C ASP A 17 2.53 0.65 2.72
N THR A 18 2.21 1.51 1.74
CA THR A 18 2.53 2.94 1.78
C THR A 18 1.53 3.76 2.61
N GLY A 19 0.45 3.15 3.05
CA GLY A 19 -0.57 3.73 3.92
C GLY A 19 -0.31 3.55 5.41
N SER A 20 0.76 2.86 5.82
CA SER A 20 1.12 2.70 7.23
C SER A 20 2.62 2.81 7.48
N ASP A 21 3.01 2.96 8.75
CA ASP A 21 4.41 3.20 9.13
C ASP A 21 5.07 1.99 9.78
N LEU A 22 4.37 1.28 10.67
CA LEU A 22 4.99 0.20 11.42
C LEU A 22 5.18 -1.05 10.57
N THR A 23 6.42 -1.53 10.49
CA THR A 23 6.66 -2.91 10.04
C THR A 23 6.39 -3.86 11.19
N TRP A 24 5.48 -4.83 11.01
CA TRP A 24 5.21 -5.86 12.00
C TRP A 24 5.06 -7.23 11.38
N LEU A 25 5.27 -8.26 12.20
CA LEU A 25 5.10 -9.67 11.82
C LEU A 25 4.50 -10.47 12.97
N GLN A 26 3.81 -11.57 12.65
CA GLN A 26 3.29 -12.47 13.68
C GLN A 26 4.42 -13.14 14.46
N CYS A 27 4.35 -13.09 15.78
CA CYS A 27 5.37 -13.60 16.70
C CYS A 27 4.82 -14.60 17.71
N LYS A 28 5.68 -15.53 18.16
CA LYS A 28 5.40 -16.40 19.30
C LYS A 28 5.65 -15.68 20.64
N PRO A 29 4.80 -15.93 21.66
CA PRO A 29 3.53 -16.64 21.61
C PRO A 29 2.50 -15.86 20.82
N CYS A 30 1.65 -16.54 20.05
CA CYS A 30 0.55 -15.93 19.34
C CYS A 30 -0.75 -16.29 20.06
N ASN A 31 -1.44 -15.28 20.61
CA ASN A 31 -2.63 -15.50 21.41
C ASN A 31 -3.86 -15.59 20.52
N ASP A 32 -3.97 -14.64 19.59
CA ASP A 32 -5.01 -14.62 18.57
C ASP A 32 -4.39 -14.16 17.24
N CYS A 33 -4.23 -15.09 16.30
CA CYS A 33 -3.49 -14.86 15.08
C CYS A 33 -4.20 -15.50 13.89
N TYR A 34 -4.18 -14.80 12.77
CA TYR A 34 -4.64 -15.40 11.52
C TYR A 34 -3.70 -16.54 11.07
N ASN A 35 -4.26 -17.50 10.34
CA ASN A 35 -3.48 -18.63 9.83
C ASN A 35 -2.50 -18.15 8.75
N GLN A 36 -1.19 -18.33 8.95
CA GLN A 36 -0.17 -18.04 7.95
C GLN A 36 0.54 -19.32 7.49
N THR A 37 0.93 -19.34 6.21
CA THR A 37 1.61 -20.49 5.59
C THR A 37 3.04 -20.66 6.10
N ALA A 38 3.77 -19.55 6.23
CA ALA A 38 5.14 -19.55 6.77
C ALA A 38 5.13 -19.76 8.29
N PRO A 39 6.20 -20.30 8.89
CA PRO A 39 6.30 -20.40 10.34
C PRO A 39 6.20 -19.03 11.02
N ILE A 40 5.45 -18.96 12.14
CA ILE A 40 5.40 -17.78 13.01
C ILE A 40 6.79 -17.50 13.59
N PHE A 41 7.24 -16.27 13.54
CA PHE A 41 8.55 -15.86 14.07
C PHE A 41 8.65 -16.11 15.57
N ASP A 42 9.76 -16.71 15.98
CA ASP A 42 10.06 -16.96 17.40
C ASP A 42 11.17 -16.02 17.88
N PRO A 43 10.83 -14.93 18.60
CA PRO A 43 11.80 -13.94 19.04
C PRO A 43 12.85 -14.53 20.02
N LYS A 44 12.55 -15.61 20.73
CA LYS A 44 13.52 -16.30 21.62
C LYS A 44 14.65 -16.95 20.85
N ARG A 45 14.48 -17.20 19.56
CA ARG A 45 15.50 -17.81 18.69
C ARG A 45 16.37 -16.77 17.98
N SER A 46 16.05 -15.48 18.09
CA SER A 46 16.87 -14.39 17.53
C SER A 46 17.78 -13.78 18.59
N ARG A 47 19.09 -13.84 18.34
CA ARG A 47 20.10 -13.26 19.25
C ARG A 47 20.12 -11.72 19.21
N THR A 48 19.54 -11.11 18.18
CA THR A 48 19.50 -9.66 17.98
C THR A 48 18.17 -9.01 18.35
N TYR A 49 17.15 -9.84 18.68
CA TYR A 49 15.86 -9.35 19.14
C TYR A 49 15.97 -8.66 20.51
N LYS A 50 15.39 -7.47 20.62
CA LYS A 50 15.30 -6.72 21.87
C LYS A 50 13.98 -6.00 21.94
N ARG A 51 13.21 -6.18 23.01
CA ARG A 51 12.03 -5.38 23.31
C ARG A 51 12.43 -3.93 23.56
N VAL A 52 11.64 -3.00 23.10
CA VAL A 52 11.79 -1.57 23.40
C VAL A 52 11.29 -1.33 24.82
N ALA A 53 12.09 -0.62 25.63
CA ALA A 53 11.69 -0.28 26.98
C ALA A 53 10.58 0.80 26.96
N CYS A 54 9.65 0.68 27.90
CA CYS A 54 8.50 1.59 28.00
C CYS A 54 8.90 3.05 28.27
N ASP A 55 9.97 3.27 29.03
CA ASP A 55 10.52 4.58 29.36
C ASP A 55 11.39 5.20 28.27
N SER A 56 11.57 4.50 27.13
CA SER A 56 12.33 5.01 26.00
C SER A 56 11.63 6.18 25.29
N SER A 57 12.42 7.07 24.68
CA SER A 57 11.88 8.16 23.85
C SER A 57 11.07 7.61 22.67
N LEU A 58 11.51 6.48 22.10
CA LEU A 58 10.82 5.83 21.01
C LEU A 58 9.41 5.39 21.40
N CYS A 59 9.25 4.73 22.56
CA CYS A 59 7.92 4.32 23.03
C CYS A 59 7.00 5.53 23.26
N ARG A 60 7.51 6.56 23.91
CA ARG A 60 6.73 7.77 24.19
C ARG A 60 6.32 8.57 22.94
N SER A 61 7.07 8.45 21.86
CA SER A 61 6.78 9.17 20.60
C SER A 61 5.86 8.40 19.65
N LEU A 62 5.62 7.12 19.90
CA LEU A 62 4.77 6.30 19.04
C LEU A 62 3.30 6.45 19.43
N ALA A 63 2.48 6.95 18.52
CA ALA A 63 1.03 6.97 18.68
C ALA A 63 0.49 5.55 18.84
N GLY A 64 -0.45 5.35 19.76
CA GLY A 64 -1.01 4.02 20.07
C GLY A 64 -0.08 3.12 20.89
N SER A 65 1.05 3.62 21.39
CA SER A 65 1.89 2.88 22.33
C SER A 65 1.31 2.85 23.73
N SER A 66 1.60 1.78 24.45
CA SER A 66 1.27 1.60 25.87
C SER A 66 2.38 0.82 26.58
N CYS A 67 2.24 0.63 27.88
CA CYS A 67 3.22 -0.07 28.69
C CYS A 67 2.63 -1.36 29.28
N SER A 68 3.39 -2.45 29.29
CA SER A 68 2.96 -3.76 29.79
C SER A 68 2.94 -3.88 31.34
N GLY A 69 3.11 -2.81 32.08
CA GLY A 69 3.10 -2.84 33.57
C GLY A 69 4.08 -1.84 34.23
N TYR A 70 4.69 -2.22 35.35
CA TYR A 70 5.57 -1.37 36.18
C TYR A 70 6.93 -1.03 35.53
N ALA A 71 7.72 -0.19 36.21
CA ALA A 71 9.04 0.26 35.76
C ALA A 71 9.91 -0.90 35.23
N GLY A 72 10.47 -0.74 34.01
CA GLY A 72 11.22 -1.79 33.31
C GLY A 72 10.36 -2.63 32.33
N SER A 73 9.07 -2.32 32.21
CA SER A 73 8.14 -2.99 31.29
C SER A 73 8.44 -2.71 29.82
N SER A 74 7.92 -3.57 28.95
CA SER A 74 8.04 -3.44 27.50
C SER A 74 7.07 -2.43 26.94
N CYS A 75 7.47 -1.74 25.88
CA CYS A 75 6.60 -0.94 25.05
C CYS A 75 5.69 -1.85 24.21
N LEU A 76 4.39 -1.63 24.29
CA LEU A 76 3.40 -2.29 23.45
C LEU A 76 2.97 -1.33 22.33
N TYR A 77 2.67 -1.88 21.17
CA TYR A 77 2.04 -1.14 20.08
C TYR A 77 0.64 -1.65 19.83
N SER A 78 -0.20 -0.79 19.28
CA SER A 78 -1.50 -1.10 18.73
C SER A 78 -1.65 -0.35 17.41
N VAL A 79 -1.93 -1.06 16.32
CA VAL A 79 -2.22 -0.47 15.01
C VAL A 79 -3.52 -1.03 14.49
N ALA A 80 -4.36 -0.16 13.93
CA ALA A 80 -5.62 -0.50 13.29
C ALA A 80 -5.64 0.03 11.85
N TYR A 81 -6.26 -0.72 10.94
CA TYR A 81 -6.34 -0.42 9.52
C TYR A 81 -7.79 -0.05 9.13
N GLY A 82 -7.94 0.56 7.96
CA GLY A 82 -9.23 1.05 7.47
C GLY A 82 -10.27 -0.06 7.22
N ASP A 83 -9.85 -1.31 7.04
CA ASP A 83 -10.70 -2.50 6.90
C ASP A 83 -11.07 -3.16 8.23
N GLN A 84 -10.77 -2.50 9.36
CA GLN A 84 -10.94 -2.98 10.75
C GLN A 84 -9.97 -4.09 11.15
N SER A 85 -9.01 -4.45 10.29
CA SER A 85 -7.89 -5.30 10.70
C SER A 85 -7.03 -4.59 11.73
N PHE A 86 -6.39 -5.36 12.63
CA PHE A 86 -5.50 -4.77 13.63
C PHE A 86 -4.35 -5.72 14.00
N SER A 87 -3.31 -5.15 14.57
CA SER A 87 -2.20 -5.88 15.17
C SER A 87 -1.78 -5.22 16.48
N ASN A 88 -1.66 -6.04 17.52
CA ASN A 88 -1.18 -5.65 18.85
C ASN A 88 -0.01 -6.53 19.26
N GLY A 89 0.97 -5.95 19.93
CA GLY A 89 2.13 -6.71 20.37
C GLY A 89 3.23 -5.90 21.02
N ASP A 90 4.41 -6.49 21.11
CA ASP A 90 5.61 -5.84 21.62
C ASP A 90 6.26 -4.97 20.53
N LEU A 91 6.57 -3.70 20.85
CA LEU A 91 7.50 -2.93 20.04
C LEU A 91 8.92 -3.45 20.32
N ALA A 92 9.65 -3.75 19.26
CA ALA A 92 10.96 -4.37 19.39
C ALA A 92 11.96 -3.82 18.35
N THR A 93 13.22 -4.18 18.51
CA THR A 93 14.24 -4.04 17.48
C THR A 93 14.86 -5.39 17.18
N ASP A 94 15.15 -5.63 15.90
CA ASP A 94 15.90 -6.81 15.46
C ASP A 94 16.74 -6.47 14.21
N THR A 95 17.49 -7.43 13.69
CA THR A 95 18.15 -7.30 12.39
C THR A 95 17.15 -7.65 11.30
N LEU A 96 16.78 -6.68 10.47
CA LEU A 96 16.02 -6.89 9.25
C LEU A 96 17.00 -7.01 8.08
N THR A 97 16.84 -8.02 7.24
CA THR A 97 17.75 -8.25 6.11
C THR A 97 16.99 -8.18 4.81
N LEU A 98 17.40 -7.26 3.93
CA LEU A 98 16.87 -7.11 2.58
C LEU A 98 17.68 -7.93 1.58
N GLY A 99 17.01 -8.43 0.54
CA GLY A 99 17.67 -8.92 -0.66
C GLY A 99 18.42 -7.80 -1.37
N SER A 100 19.38 -8.16 -2.21
CA SER A 100 20.14 -7.18 -2.98
C SER A 100 20.32 -7.65 -4.42
N THR A 101 20.26 -6.71 -5.37
CA THR A 101 20.57 -6.94 -6.78
C THR A 101 22.02 -7.35 -7.01
N LYS A 102 22.92 -7.13 -6.03
CA LYS A 102 24.33 -7.52 -6.05
C LYS A 102 24.59 -8.87 -5.37
N SER A 103 23.56 -9.69 -5.16
CA SER A 103 23.63 -11.02 -4.51
C SER A 103 24.21 -11.02 -3.08
N ARG A 104 24.38 -9.86 -2.45
CA ARG A 104 24.79 -9.74 -1.05
C ARG A 104 23.63 -9.22 -0.22
N PRO A 105 23.07 -10.01 0.70
CA PRO A 105 22.03 -9.53 1.60
C PRO A 105 22.47 -8.25 2.33
N LEU A 106 21.55 -7.31 2.53
CA LEU A 106 21.78 -6.06 3.25
C LEU A 106 21.17 -6.17 4.65
N PRO A 107 21.96 -6.45 5.69
CA PRO A 107 21.47 -6.46 7.06
C PRO A 107 21.30 -5.02 7.57
N LEU A 108 20.17 -4.75 8.19
CA LEU A 108 19.80 -3.50 8.85
C LEU A 108 19.66 -3.80 10.35
N PRO A 109 20.71 -3.63 11.14
CA PRO A 109 20.68 -3.93 12.57
C PRO A 109 19.83 -2.92 13.33
N LYS A 110 19.19 -3.36 14.40
CA LYS A 110 18.34 -2.53 15.26
C LYS A 110 17.17 -1.87 14.53
N THR A 111 16.65 -2.51 13.48
CA THR A 111 15.43 -2.06 12.83
C THR A 111 14.27 -2.17 13.82
N ILE A 112 13.49 -1.09 13.95
CA ILE A 112 12.27 -1.03 14.77
C ILE A 112 11.19 -1.83 14.05
N LEU A 113 10.54 -2.74 14.79
CA LEU A 113 9.44 -3.57 14.29
C LEU A 113 8.44 -3.91 15.39
N GLY A 114 7.23 -4.26 14.99
CA GLY A 114 6.20 -4.83 15.84
C GLY A 114 6.27 -6.36 15.83
N CYS A 115 6.30 -6.96 17.01
CA CYS A 115 6.18 -8.40 17.20
C CYS A 115 4.73 -8.67 17.64
N GLY A 116 3.85 -9.02 16.66
CA GLY A 116 2.41 -9.11 16.86
C GLY A 116 1.99 -10.41 17.54
N HIS A 117 1.18 -10.27 18.58
CA HIS A 117 0.66 -11.38 19.40
C HIS A 117 -0.86 -11.55 19.26
N ASP A 118 -1.56 -10.48 18.85
CA ASP A 118 -2.99 -10.47 18.52
C ASP A 118 -3.13 -9.78 17.17
N ASN A 119 -3.45 -10.57 16.11
CA ASN A 119 -3.48 -10.09 14.73
C ASN A 119 -4.74 -10.61 14.06
N ILE A 120 -5.75 -9.77 13.99
CA ILE A 120 -7.09 -10.12 13.47
C ILE A 120 -7.42 -9.24 12.28
N GLY A 121 -8.07 -9.83 11.27
CA GLY A 121 -8.57 -9.11 10.11
C GLY A 121 -8.54 -9.93 8.83
N THR A 122 -8.53 -9.24 7.70
CA THR A 122 -8.63 -9.80 6.36
C THR A 122 -7.27 -10.22 5.76
N PHE A 123 -6.30 -10.53 6.62
CA PHE A 123 -4.95 -10.92 6.21
C PHE A 123 -4.94 -12.27 5.49
N GLU A 124 -4.30 -12.33 4.34
CA GLU A 124 -4.14 -13.58 3.60
C GLU A 124 -3.04 -14.46 4.21
N ALA A 125 -3.24 -15.77 4.15
CA ALA A 125 -2.35 -16.77 4.74
C ALA A 125 -0.91 -16.73 4.19
N GLN A 126 -0.66 -16.20 3.01
CA GLN A 126 0.67 -16.04 2.43
C GLN A 126 1.48 -14.94 3.12
N GLY A 127 0.82 -13.93 3.68
CA GLY A 127 1.46 -12.82 4.40
C GLY A 127 1.75 -13.18 5.85
N SER A 128 2.84 -12.66 6.39
CA SER A 128 3.24 -12.82 7.80
C SER A 128 3.11 -11.52 8.60
N GLY A 129 2.58 -10.48 7.99
CA GLY A 129 2.44 -9.13 8.55
C GLY A 129 2.58 -8.05 7.48
N ILE A 130 2.83 -6.83 7.91
CA ILE A 130 2.91 -5.64 7.05
C ILE A 130 4.30 -5.02 7.12
N VAL A 131 4.78 -4.50 6.00
CA VAL A 131 5.97 -3.64 5.91
C VAL A 131 5.51 -2.21 5.68
N GLY A 132 5.54 -1.40 6.72
CA GLY A 132 5.15 0.01 6.65
C GLY A 132 6.16 0.83 5.85
N LEU A 133 5.70 1.41 4.75
CA LEU A 133 6.48 2.24 3.82
C LEU A 133 6.00 3.70 3.83
N GLY A 134 5.20 4.11 4.79
CA GLY A 134 4.73 5.46 4.96
C GLY A 134 5.85 6.47 5.24
N ARG A 135 5.48 7.71 5.56
CA ARG A 135 6.43 8.82 5.80
C ARG A 135 6.75 9.03 7.29
N GLY A 136 6.07 8.30 8.19
CA GLY A 136 6.30 8.42 9.63
C GLY A 136 7.68 7.90 10.06
N ALA A 137 8.15 8.33 11.21
CA ALA A 137 9.52 8.12 11.69
C ALA A 137 9.92 6.65 11.85
N ILE A 138 8.96 5.75 12.10
CA ILE A 138 9.21 4.32 12.31
C ILE A 138 9.00 3.46 11.05
N SER A 139 8.62 4.08 9.92
CA SER A 139 8.49 3.35 8.66
C SER A 139 9.83 2.81 8.18
N LEU A 140 9.82 1.72 7.42
CA LEU A 140 11.06 1.15 6.89
C LEU A 140 11.81 2.16 6.01
N THR A 141 11.10 2.96 5.22
CA THR A 141 11.68 4.03 4.39
C THR A 141 12.41 5.09 5.21
N SER A 142 11.81 5.51 6.32
CA SER A 142 12.42 6.47 7.26
C SER A 142 13.61 5.88 8.01
N GLN A 143 13.53 4.61 8.41
CA GLN A 143 14.63 3.91 9.08
C GLN A 143 15.82 3.66 8.14
N LEU A 144 15.58 3.44 6.85
CA LEU A 144 16.64 3.38 5.82
C LEU A 144 17.28 4.77 5.59
N GLY A 145 16.52 5.85 5.77
CA GLY A 145 17.00 7.21 5.82
C GLY A 145 17.87 7.61 4.62
N SER A 146 19.03 8.18 4.90
CA SER A 146 19.97 8.66 3.87
C SER A 146 20.57 7.53 3.00
N SER A 147 20.53 6.27 3.45
CA SER A 147 21.08 5.15 2.66
C SER A 147 20.31 4.89 1.36
N ILE A 148 19.09 5.38 1.25
CA ILE A 148 18.23 5.27 0.06
C ILE A 148 17.99 6.63 -0.62
N ASP A 149 18.63 7.71 -0.17
CA ASP A 149 18.43 9.07 -0.68
C ASP A 149 16.93 9.47 -0.75
N GLY A 150 16.11 8.94 0.16
CA GLY A 150 14.67 9.15 0.18
C GLY A 150 13.94 8.56 -1.03
N LYS A 151 14.49 7.57 -1.71
CA LYS A 151 13.91 6.99 -2.93
C LYS A 151 13.52 5.52 -2.73
N PHE A 152 12.30 5.19 -3.13
CA PHE A 152 11.87 3.80 -3.32
C PHE A 152 10.90 3.71 -4.49
N SER A 153 10.75 2.53 -5.08
CA SER A 153 9.79 2.28 -6.15
C SER A 153 9.30 0.85 -6.11
N TYR A 154 8.09 0.64 -6.59
CA TYR A 154 7.53 -0.69 -6.80
C TYR A 154 6.89 -0.82 -8.18
N CYS A 155 6.76 -2.07 -8.62
CA CYS A 155 6.01 -2.42 -9.82
C CYS A 155 5.11 -3.61 -9.46
N LEU A 156 3.81 -3.33 -9.30
CA LEU A 156 2.84 -4.33 -8.87
C LEU A 156 2.37 -5.16 -10.07
N ILE A 157 2.46 -6.48 -9.96
CA ILE A 157 1.94 -7.38 -10.99
C ILE A 157 0.40 -7.41 -10.93
N PRO A 158 -0.30 -7.57 -12.06
CA PRO A 158 -1.75 -7.73 -12.06
C PRO A 158 -2.18 -8.98 -11.28
N LEU A 159 -3.38 -8.96 -10.69
CA LEU A 159 -3.94 -10.10 -9.94
C LEU A 159 -3.97 -11.39 -10.79
N THR A 160 -4.26 -11.28 -12.09
CA THR A 160 -4.28 -12.42 -13.03
C THR A 160 -2.90 -13.09 -13.23
N SER A 161 -1.83 -12.44 -12.81
CA SER A 161 -0.45 -12.95 -12.92
C SER A 161 0.09 -13.49 -11.60
N GLN A 162 -0.68 -13.44 -10.52
CA GLN A 162 -0.26 -13.95 -9.21
C GLN A 162 0.07 -15.45 -9.27
N GLY A 163 1.08 -15.86 -8.51
CA GLY A 163 1.59 -17.22 -8.49
C GLY A 163 2.58 -17.57 -9.61
N LYS A 164 2.71 -16.73 -10.65
CA LYS A 164 3.66 -16.94 -11.76
C LYS A 164 4.94 -16.11 -11.63
N THR A 165 4.84 -14.95 -11.02
CA THR A 165 5.95 -14.00 -10.81
C THR A 165 5.67 -13.16 -9.55
N THR A 166 6.60 -12.31 -9.18
CA THR A 166 6.51 -11.45 -7.99
C THR A 166 6.69 -9.99 -8.34
N SER A 167 5.98 -9.11 -7.64
CA SER A 167 6.18 -7.67 -7.69
C SER A 167 7.59 -7.29 -7.25
N LYS A 168 8.14 -6.23 -7.82
CA LYS A 168 9.47 -5.70 -7.46
C LYS A 168 9.33 -4.48 -6.57
N LEU A 169 10.18 -4.39 -5.55
CA LEU A 169 10.37 -3.22 -4.70
C LEU A 169 11.86 -2.87 -4.69
N ASN A 170 12.18 -1.64 -5.01
CA ASN A 170 13.55 -1.13 -5.10
C ASN A 170 13.75 0.06 -4.17
N PHE A 171 14.99 0.24 -3.71
CA PHE A 171 15.39 1.35 -2.85
C PHE A 171 16.62 2.07 -3.42
N GLY A 172 16.76 3.35 -3.10
CA GLY A 172 17.91 4.17 -3.48
C GLY A 172 18.01 4.40 -4.99
N SER A 173 19.20 4.31 -5.53
CA SER A 173 19.47 4.56 -6.97
C SER A 173 18.71 3.61 -7.90
N ASN A 174 18.40 2.40 -7.46
CA ASN A 174 17.62 1.42 -8.23
C ASN A 174 16.13 1.77 -8.31
N ALA A 175 15.66 2.71 -7.49
CA ALA A 175 14.27 3.12 -7.42
C ALA A 175 13.93 4.26 -8.40
N VAL A 176 14.92 4.81 -9.09
CA VAL A 176 14.71 5.96 -10.00
C VAL A 176 13.86 5.54 -11.20
N VAL A 177 12.72 6.19 -11.35
CA VAL A 177 11.84 6.03 -12.52
C VAL A 177 12.27 7.00 -13.59
N SER A 178 12.68 6.49 -14.76
CA SER A 178 13.24 7.30 -15.84
C SER A 178 12.90 6.74 -17.22
N GLY A 179 13.20 7.53 -18.27
CA GLY A 179 12.99 7.17 -19.68
C GLY A 179 11.66 7.69 -20.23
N SER A 180 11.31 7.27 -21.46
CA SER A 180 10.09 7.74 -22.14
C SER A 180 8.82 7.27 -21.42
N GLY A 181 7.78 8.10 -21.46
CA GLY A 181 6.46 7.79 -20.89
C GLY A 181 6.38 7.98 -19.37
N VAL A 182 7.43 8.51 -18.72
CA VAL A 182 7.35 8.89 -17.30
C VAL A 182 6.57 10.19 -17.15
N VAL A 183 5.61 10.18 -16.23
CA VAL A 183 4.91 11.37 -15.75
C VAL A 183 5.11 11.50 -14.24
N SER A 184 5.12 12.71 -13.71
CA SER A 184 5.37 12.95 -12.28
C SER A 184 4.45 13.99 -11.71
N THR A 185 4.01 13.78 -10.48
CA THR A 185 3.15 14.68 -9.72
C THR A 185 3.79 15.07 -8.40
N PRO A 186 3.56 16.29 -7.89
CA PRO A 186 4.07 16.69 -6.59
C PRO A 186 3.46 15.86 -5.45
N LEU A 187 4.27 15.54 -4.44
CA LEU A 187 3.80 15.18 -3.11
C LEU A 187 3.50 16.45 -2.33
N VAL A 188 2.30 16.55 -1.82
CA VAL A 188 1.86 17.71 -1.02
C VAL A 188 1.75 17.33 0.45
N SER A 189 1.60 18.33 1.31
CA SER A 189 1.37 18.11 2.75
C SER A 189 -0.12 17.79 2.98
N GLY A 190 -0.40 17.00 4.01
CA GLY A 190 -1.76 16.67 4.43
C GLY A 190 -1.85 16.54 5.94
N GLU A 191 -3.01 16.15 6.43
CA GLU A 191 -3.33 16.09 7.86
C GLU A 191 -2.44 15.09 8.62
N TYR A 192 -2.23 13.90 8.04
CA TYR A 192 -1.43 12.84 8.66
C TYR A 192 -0.06 12.72 8.00
N THR A 193 0.98 12.68 8.79
CA THR A 193 2.37 12.59 8.30
C THR A 193 2.70 11.26 7.64
N THR A 194 1.93 10.22 7.91
CA THR A 194 2.10 8.86 7.37
C THR A 194 1.87 8.80 5.87
N PHE A 195 0.88 9.54 5.34
CA PHE A 195 0.39 9.34 3.98
C PHE A 195 1.15 10.15 2.92
N TYR A 196 1.15 9.62 1.71
CA TYR A 196 1.63 10.27 0.49
C TYR A 196 0.45 10.93 -0.21
N TYR A 197 0.29 12.24 -0.01
CA TYR A 197 -0.80 13.03 -0.58
C TYR A 197 -0.47 13.50 -1.99
N LEU A 198 -1.42 13.30 -2.90
CA LEU A 198 -1.42 13.80 -4.26
C LEU A 198 -2.64 14.70 -4.48
N THR A 199 -2.64 15.45 -5.58
CA THR A 199 -3.79 16.23 -5.99
C THR A 199 -4.38 15.64 -7.27
N LEU A 200 -5.56 15.03 -7.16
CA LEU A 200 -6.34 14.56 -8.28
C LEU A 200 -7.23 15.71 -8.77
N GLU A 201 -6.99 16.20 -9.98
CA GLU A 201 -7.74 17.33 -10.57
C GLU A 201 -9.02 16.85 -11.23
N ALA A 202 -8.96 15.69 -11.90
CA ALA A 202 -10.08 15.14 -12.63
C ALA A 202 -9.89 13.64 -12.89
N ILE A 203 -10.96 12.97 -13.32
CA ILE A 203 -10.91 11.64 -13.89
C ILE A 203 -11.63 11.64 -15.24
N SER A 204 -11.04 10.98 -16.26
CA SER A 204 -11.67 10.86 -17.58
C SER A 204 -12.09 9.42 -17.85
N VAL A 205 -13.26 9.25 -18.48
CA VAL A 205 -13.74 7.99 -19.05
C VAL A 205 -13.84 8.14 -20.55
N GLY A 206 -12.91 7.56 -21.28
CA GLY A 206 -12.70 7.86 -22.68
C GLY A 206 -12.43 9.36 -22.87
N ARG A 207 -13.32 10.05 -23.61
CA ARG A 207 -13.19 11.49 -23.86
C ARG A 207 -13.94 12.37 -22.85
N LYS A 208 -14.71 11.79 -21.93
CA LYS A 208 -15.51 12.52 -20.94
C LYS A 208 -14.65 12.79 -19.70
N ARG A 209 -14.22 14.04 -19.55
CA ARG A 209 -13.51 14.51 -18.35
C ARG A 209 -14.54 14.90 -17.28
N ILE A 210 -14.27 14.53 -16.04
CA ILE A 210 -15.07 14.84 -14.86
C ILE A 210 -14.12 15.50 -13.86
N ASP A 211 -14.29 16.81 -13.68
CA ASP A 211 -13.43 17.59 -12.81
C ASP A 211 -13.81 17.38 -11.34
N LEU A 212 -12.78 17.20 -10.50
CA LEU A 212 -12.87 17.11 -9.06
C LEU A 212 -12.69 18.48 -8.42
N ILE A 213 -11.77 19.23 -8.98
CA ILE A 213 -11.46 20.59 -8.57
C ILE A 213 -12.24 21.53 -9.50
N ASN A 214 -13.11 22.33 -8.90
CA ASN A 214 -13.79 23.39 -9.63
C ASN A 214 -12.86 24.61 -9.65
N PRO A 215 -12.36 25.05 -10.83
CA PRO A 215 -11.43 26.19 -10.91
C PRO A 215 -11.99 27.50 -10.34
N SER A 216 -13.32 27.59 -10.17
CA SER A 216 -14.02 28.76 -9.62
C SER A 216 -14.20 28.72 -8.10
N GLU A 217 -13.91 27.60 -7.45
CA GLU A 217 -13.99 27.49 -6.00
C GLU A 217 -12.60 27.66 -5.39
N SER A 218 -12.38 28.78 -4.74
CA SER A 218 -11.14 29.11 -3.99
C SER A 218 -11.02 28.35 -2.68
N GLY A 219 -11.14 27.02 -2.72
CA GLY A 219 -10.90 26.14 -1.59
C GLY A 219 -9.59 25.37 -1.76
N ASN A 220 -8.95 25.04 -0.65
CA ASN A 220 -7.69 24.29 -0.64
C ASN A 220 -7.96 22.84 -1.11
N SER A 221 -7.91 22.62 -2.42
CA SER A 221 -8.18 21.31 -3.06
C SER A 221 -6.91 20.47 -3.22
N GLU A 222 -5.75 20.97 -2.76
CA GLU A 222 -4.51 20.20 -2.76
C GLU A 222 -4.55 19.05 -1.75
N GLY A 223 -3.95 17.92 -2.10
CA GLY A 223 -3.85 16.78 -1.20
C GLY A 223 -5.17 16.07 -0.97
N ASN A 224 -6.04 16.03 -1.97
CA ASN A 224 -7.39 15.46 -1.90
C ASN A 224 -7.44 13.92 -2.08
N ILE A 225 -6.30 13.28 -2.37
CA ILE A 225 -6.18 11.84 -2.52
C ILE A 225 -4.82 11.36 -2.00
N ILE A 226 -4.79 10.22 -1.35
CA ILE A 226 -3.53 9.53 -1.00
C ILE A 226 -3.25 8.42 -2.01
N ILE A 227 -1.96 8.13 -2.25
CA ILE A 227 -1.55 6.94 -3.00
C ILE A 227 -1.15 5.86 -2.02
N ASP A 228 -1.81 4.69 -2.12
CA ASP A 228 -1.64 3.63 -1.15
C ASP A 228 -1.53 2.24 -1.81
N SER A 229 -0.42 1.55 -1.55
CA SER A 229 -0.17 0.18 -2.02
C SER A 229 -0.80 -0.89 -1.12
N GLY A 230 -1.22 -0.53 0.09
CA GLY A 230 -1.92 -1.39 1.05
C GLY A 230 -3.43 -1.47 0.80
N THR A 231 -4.02 -0.46 0.16
CA THR A 231 -5.45 -0.43 -0.17
C THR A 231 -5.69 -0.98 -1.58
N THR A 232 -6.62 -1.93 -1.70
CA THR A 232 -6.88 -2.62 -2.97
C THR A 232 -7.64 -1.76 -3.97
N LEU A 233 -8.79 -1.21 -3.56
CA LEU A 233 -9.69 -0.44 -4.42
C LEU A 233 -9.28 1.04 -4.48
N THR A 234 -9.60 1.71 -5.57
CA THR A 234 -9.52 3.18 -5.61
C THR A 234 -10.79 3.76 -5.01
N MET A 235 -10.63 4.66 -4.06
CA MET A 235 -11.73 5.33 -3.38
C MET A 235 -11.84 6.78 -3.87
N LEU A 236 -12.99 7.13 -4.41
CA LEU A 236 -13.25 8.48 -4.92
C LEU A 236 -14.24 9.21 -4.01
N PRO A 237 -14.13 10.54 -3.86
CA PRO A 237 -15.10 11.32 -3.09
C PRO A 237 -16.54 11.05 -3.54
N SER A 238 -17.45 10.89 -2.56
CA SER A 238 -18.85 10.52 -2.78
C SER A 238 -19.62 11.51 -3.69
N ASN A 239 -19.17 12.77 -3.75
CA ASN A 239 -19.76 13.75 -4.67
C ASN A 239 -19.34 13.58 -6.14
N LEU A 240 -18.17 12.94 -6.38
CA LEU A 240 -17.64 12.65 -7.73
C LEU A 240 -18.10 11.28 -8.23
N TYR A 241 -18.08 10.27 -7.35
CA TYR A 241 -18.27 8.87 -7.70
C TYR A 241 -19.51 8.61 -8.58
N PRO A 242 -20.72 9.13 -8.32
CA PRO A 242 -21.89 8.86 -9.15
C PRO A 242 -21.77 9.34 -10.60
N LYS A 243 -21.09 10.48 -10.81
CA LYS A 243 -20.83 11.01 -12.17
C LYS A 243 -19.83 10.14 -12.92
N PHE A 244 -18.81 9.67 -12.21
CA PHE A 244 -17.78 8.74 -12.73
C PHE A 244 -18.40 7.40 -13.10
N GLU A 245 -19.13 6.75 -12.17
CA GLU A 245 -19.80 5.48 -12.38
C GLU A 245 -20.79 5.52 -13.56
N SER A 246 -21.63 6.57 -13.64
CA SER A 246 -22.52 6.76 -14.77
C SER A 246 -21.76 6.86 -16.10
N ALA A 247 -20.64 7.60 -16.12
CA ALA A 247 -19.82 7.72 -17.33
C ALA A 247 -19.18 6.41 -17.76
N VAL A 248 -18.80 5.54 -16.80
CA VAL A 248 -18.31 4.18 -17.07
C VAL A 248 -19.45 3.31 -17.62
N LYS A 249 -20.62 3.33 -16.98
CA LYS A 249 -21.80 2.57 -17.39
C LYS A 249 -22.24 2.92 -18.81
N ASP A 250 -22.19 4.18 -19.20
CA ASP A 250 -22.55 4.67 -20.54
C ASP A 250 -21.62 4.10 -21.66
N LYS A 251 -20.46 3.57 -21.31
CA LYS A 251 -19.45 3.03 -22.25
C LYS A 251 -19.48 1.52 -22.40
N ILE A 252 -20.23 0.81 -21.58
CA ILE A 252 -20.22 -0.66 -21.54
C ILE A 252 -21.60 -1.18 -21.91
N ASN A 253 -21.67 -1.90 -23.02
CA ASN A 253 -22.92 -2.50 -23.50
C ASN A 253 -23.01 -3.98 -23.10
N LEU A 254 -22.97 -4.25 -21.79
CA LEU A 254 -23.12 -5.57 -21.19
C LEU A 254 -24.26 -5.53 -20.15
N PRO A 255 -24.94 -6.66 -19.90
CA PRO A 255 -25.90 -6.74 -18.81
C PRO A 255 -25.23 -6.49 -17.46
N THR A 256 -25.79 -5.59 -16.67
CA THR A 256 -25.36 -5.39 -15.29
C THR A 256 -25.83 -6.56 -14.40
N THR A 257 -25.11 -6.78 -13.31
CA THR A 257 -25.44 -7.77 -12.28
C THR A 257 -24.99 -7.24 -10.93
N ASP A 258 -25.44 -7.87 -9.85
CA ASP A 258 -24.99 -7.53 -8.51
C ASP A 258 -23.63 -8.17 -8.23
N ASP A 259 -22.83 -7.52 -7.38
CA ASP A 259 -21.65 -8.11 -6.78
C ASP A 259 -22.08 -9.21 -5.79
N PRO A 260 -21.63 -10.47 -5.94
CA PRO A 260 -21.94 -11.54 -4.98
C PRO A 260 -21.51 -11.22 -3.54
N ASN A 261 -20.50 -10.36 -3.36
CA ASN A 261 -20.00 -9.94 -2.06
C ASN A 261 -20.66 -8.66 -1.53
N GLY A 262 -21.49 -7.99 -2.36
CA GLY A 262 -22.22 -6.78 -1.99
C GLY A 262 -21.34 -5.54 -1.73
N SER A 263 -20.08 -5.54 -2.18
CA SER A 263 -19.10 -4.48 -1.90
C SER A 263 -18.96 -3.46 -3.04
N LEU A 264 -19.25 -3.87 -4.28
CA LEU A 264 -19.07 -3.07 -5.49
C LEU A 264 -20.40 -2.79 -6.18
N SER A 265 -20.60 -1.54 -6.58
CA SER A 265 -21.89 -1.06 -7.08
C SER A 265 -22.14 -1.27 -8.57
N LEU A 266 -21.08 -1.40 -9.39
CA LEU A 266 -21.19 -1.55 -10.83
C LEU A 266 -20.49 -2.81 -11.32
N CYS A 267 -21.26 -3.83 -11.61
CA CYS A 267 -20.79 -5.12 -12.08
C CYS A 267 -21.47 -5.54 -13.38
N TYR A 268 -20.79 -6.40 -14.14
CA TYR A 268 -21.22 -6.90 -15.43
C TYR A 268 -21.10 -8.44 -15.50
N LYS A 269 -22.00 -9.08 -16.25
CA LYS A 269 -21.89 -10.49 -16.58
C LYS A 269 -20.83 -10.69 -17.65
N SER A 270 -19.63 -11.05 -17.23
CA SER A 270 -18.48 -11.33 -18.08
C SER A 270 -17.39 -12.06 -17.31
N SER A 271 -16.52 -12.80 -17.98
CA SER A 271 -15.27 -13.27 -17.39
C SER A 271 -14.22 -12.14 -17.41
N SER A 272 -13.28 -12.16 -16.47
CA SER A 272 -12.20 -11.19 -16.40
C SER A 272 -11.27 -11.22 -17.62
N ASP A 273 -11.16 -12.37 -18.29
CA ASP A 273 -10.29 -12.54 -19.47
C ASP A 273 -10.92 -11.95 -20.74
N GLU A 274 -12.26 -11.95 -20.84
CA GLU A 274 -13.01 -11.47 -22.00
C GLU A 274 -13.42 -10.00 -21.86
N PHE A 275 -13.44 -9.49 -20.63
CA PHE A 275 -13.94 -8.15 -20.35
C PHE A 275 -12.99 -7.06 -20.88
N THR A 276 -13.58 -6.11 -21.58
CA THR A 276 -12.91 -4.89 -22.03
C THR A 276 -13.71 -3.66 -21.61
N GLY A 277 -13.19 -2.93 -20.65
CA GLY A 277 -13.77 -1.66 -20.18
C GLY A 277 -13.22 -0.45 -20.94
N PRO A 278 -13.80 0.74 -20.70
CA PRO A 278 -13.31 2.00 -21.25
C PRO A 278 -11.91 2.34 -20.72
N SER A 279 -11.17 3.15 -21.47
CA SER A 279 -9.96 3.77 -20.94
C SER A 279 -10.33 4.78 -19.86
N ILE A 280 -9.65 4.72 -18.72
CA ILE A 280 -9.80 5.66 -17.61
C ILE A 280 -8.46 6.38 -17.44
N THR A 281 -8.50 7.71 -17.28
CA THR A 281 -7.30 8.51 -17.00
C THR A 281 -7.50 9.26 -15.68
N ALA A 282 -6.60 9.06 -14.74
CA ALA A 282 -6.50 9.87 -13.54
C ALA A 282 -5.61 11.08 -13.84
N HIS A 283 -6.15 12.28 -13.71
CA HIS A 283 -5.44 13.53 -13.95
C HIS A 283 -4.95 14.10 -12.63
N PHE A 284 -3.71 13.81 -12.29
CA PHE A 284 -3.03 14.44 -11.16
C PHE A 284 -2.36 15.74 -11.60
N THR A 285 -2.07 16.63 -10.67
CA THR A 285 -1.31 17.85 -10.97
C THR A 285 -0.01 17.52 -11.71
N GLY A 286 0.09 17.91 -12.96
CA GLY A 286 1.27 17.67 -13.80
C GLY A 286 1.44 16.25 -14.33
N ALA A 287 0.49 15.32 -14.09
CA ALA A 287 0.62 13.95 -14.53
C ALA A 287 -0.72 13.31 -14.91
N ASP A 288 -0.84 12.90 -16.17
CA ASP A 288 -1.94 12.07 -16.65
C ASP A 288 -1.57 10.60 -16.58
N VAL A 289 -2.26 9.84 -15.71
CA VAL A 289 -2.03 8.40 -15.51
C VAL A 289 -3.14 7.61 -16.20
N ASN A 290 -2.79 6.96 -17.31
CA ASN A 290 -3.71 6.10 -18.05
C ASN A 290 -3.84 4.73 -17.38
N LEU A 291 -5.07 4.34 -17.07
CA LEU A 291 -5.43 3.08 -16.43
C LEU A 291 -6.08 2.14 -17.46
N SER A 292 -5.60 0.91 -17.51
CA SER A 292 -6.19 -0.11 -18.38
C SER A 292 -7.44 -0.72 -17.73
N SER A 293 -8.32 -1.36 -18.52
CA SER A 293 -9.46 -2.10 -17.98
C SER A 293 -9.06 -3.20 -16.99
N ARG A 294 -7.88 -3.78 -17.14
CA ARG A 294 -7.34 -4.81 -16.21
C ARG A 294 -6.92 -4.26 -14.86
N THR A 295 -6.80 -2.95 -14.72
CA THR A 295 -6.42 -2.27 -13.47
C THR A 295 -7.57 -1.46 -12.87
N THR A 296 -8.66 -1.32 -13.61
CA THR A 296 -9.86 -0.59 -13.20
C THR A 296 -11.07 -1.49 -12.98
N PHE A 297 -10.97 -2.74 -13.37
CA PHE A 297 -12.01 -3.75 -13.14
C PHE A 297 -11.40 -5.00 -12.52
N VAL A 298 -12.18 -5.68 -11.67
CA VAL A 298 -11.76 -6.89 -10.96
C VAL A 298 -12.82 -7.99 -11.13
N GLY A 299 -12.38 -9.21 -11.41
CA GLY A 299 -13.26 -10.37 -11.36
C GLY A 299 -13.56 -10.75 -9.90
N VAL A 300 -14.81 -10.69 -9.51
CA VAL A 300 -15.29 -11.07 -8.17
C VAL A 300 -15.86 -12.49 -8.15
N ASP A 301 -16.23 -13.02 -9.32
CA ASP A 301 -16.59 -14.40 -9.56
C ASP A 301 -16.21 -14.78 -10.99
N LYS A 302 -16.34 -16.07 -11.37
CA LYS A 302 -15.98 -16.60 -12.71
C LYS A 302 -16.64 -15.87 -13.86
N GLN A 303 -17.86 -15.35 -13.65
CA GLN A 303 -18.67 -14.67 -14.66
C GLN A 303 -19.16 -13.30 -14.20
N VAL A 304 -18.46 -12.69 -13.22
CA VAL A 304 -18.80 -11.36 -12.71
C VAL A 304 -17.55 -10.51 -12.61
N VAL A 305 -17.55 -9.39 -13.33
CA VAL A 305 -16.48 -8.37 -13.32
C VAL A 305 -17.07 -7.07 -12.82
N CYS A 306 -16.45 -6.45 -11.84
CA CYS A 306 -16.90 -5.22 -11.21
C CYS A 306 -15.89 -4.09 -11.39
N LEU A 307 -16.39 -2.85 -11.41
CA LEU A 307 -15.59 -1.64 -11.36
C LEU A 307 -14.86 -1.58 -10.00
N ALA A 308 -13.54 -1.51 -10.02
CA ALA A 308 -12.68 -1.54 -8.82
C ALA A 308 -12.54 -0.16 -8.15
N PHE A 309 -13.64 0.59 -8.13
CA PHE A 309 -13.74 1.92 -7.50
C PHE A 309 -14.96 1.96 -6.57
N VAL A 310 -14.82 2.67 -5.46
CA VAL A 310 -15.90 2.85 -4.49
C VAL A 310 -15.97 4.31 -4.03
N PRO A 311 -17.14 4.77 -3.55
CA PRO A 311 -17.26 6.10 -2.94
C PRO A 311 -16.66 6.14 -1.54
N VAL A 312 -16.18 7.32 -1.12
CA VAL A 312 -15.71 7.60 0.23
C VAL A 312 -16.09 9.03 0.65
N ASP A 313 -16.49 9.20 1.90
CA ASP A 313 -16.82 10.51 2.47
C ASP A 313 -15.61 11.22 3.11
N SER A 314 -14.49 10.53 3.22
CA SER A 314 -13.21 11.05 3.67
C SER A 314 -12.27 11.34 2.48
N ILE A 315 -10.97 11.41 2.74
CA ILE A 315 -9.98 11.59 1.68
C ILE A 315 -9.98 10.42 0.69
N GLY A 316 -9.83 10.73 -0.61
CA GLY A 316 -9.71 9.70 -1.65
C GLY A 316 -8.46 8.83 -1.48
N ILE A 317 -8.49 7.61 -2.05
CA ILE A 317 -7.35 6.70 -2.05
C ILE A 317 -7.14 6.16 -3.47
N PHE A 318 -5.94 6.36 -4.00
CA PHE A 318 -5.50 5.72 -5.25
C PHE A 318 -4.92 4.34 -4.91
N GLY A 319 -5.75 3.30 -5.04
CA GLY A 319 -5.48 1.95 -4.59
C GLY A 319 -4.54 1.14 -5.50
N ASN A 320 -4.11 -0.02 -5.02
CA ASN A 320 -3.06 -0.81 -5.66
C ASN A 320 -3.49 -1.47 -6.98
N LEU A 321 -4.77 -1.78 -7.17
CA LEU A 321 -5.26 -2.29 -8.47
C LEU A 321 -5.01 -1.27 -9.58
N ALA A 322 -5.32 0.00 -9.36
CA ALA A 322 -5.07 1.08 -10.31
C ALA A 322 -3.56 1.31 -10.56
N GLN A 323 -2.72 0.92 -9.63
CA GLN A 323 -1.26 1.03 -9.72
C GLN A 323 -0.59 -0.18 -10.38
N SER A 324 -1.31 -1.26 -10.64
CA SER A 324 -0.76 -2.46 -11.29
C SER A 324 -0.29 -2.15 -12.71
N ASN A 325 0.84 -2.75 -13.11
CA ASN A 325 1.54 -2.45 -14.37
C ASN A 325 1.97 -0.99 -14.53
N LEU A 326 2.19 -0.32 -13.39
CA LEU A 326 2.89 0.95 -13.31
C LEU A 326 4.15 0.76 -12.46
N LEU A 327 5.30 1.20 -12.97
CA LEU A 327 6.46 1.45 -12.12
C LEU A 327 6.21 2.76 -11.40
N VAL A 328 5.91 2.67 -10.09
CA VAL A 328 5.61 3.81 -9.22
C VAL A 328 6.85 4.12 -8.40
N GLY A 329 7.38 5.32 -8.52
CA GLY A 329 8.58 5.75 -7.80
C GLY A 329 8.34 6.99 -6.95
N TYR A 330 8.84 6.93 -5.74
CA TYR A 330 8.78 8.00 -4.75
C TYR A 330 10.17 8.63 -4.60
N ASP A 331 10.23 9.94 -4.65
CA ASP A 331 11.39 10.74 -4.25
C ASP A 331 10.91 11.73 -3.18
N VAL A 332 11.05 11.33 -1.90
CA VAL A 332 10.55 12.13 -0.78
C VAL A 332 11.37 13.40 -0.56
N VAL A 333 12.63 13.42 -1.03
CA VAL A 333 13.49 14.60 -0.98
C VAL A 333 13.04 15.63 -2.00
N LYS A 334 12.76 15.20 -3.23
CA LYS A 334 12.21 16.07 -4.28
C LYS A 334 10.70 16.31 -4.13
N LYS A 335 10.06 15.62 -3.19
CA LYS A 335 8.60 15.66 -2.97
C LYS A 335 7.83 15.35 -4.25
N SER A 336 8.09 14.20 -4.87
CA SER A 336 7.40 13.79 -6.10
C SER A 336 7.14 12.30 -6.15
N VAL A 337 6.05 11.93 -6.82
CA VAL A 337 5.74 10.57 -7.25
C VAL A 337 5.78 10.52 -8.77
N SER A 338 6.42 9.49 -9.31
CA SER A 338 6.55 9.27 -10.75
C SER A 338 5.86 7.97 -11.14
N PHE A 339 5.18 7.99 -12.27
CA PHE A 339 4.50 6.83 -12.85
C PHE A 339 5.08 6.54 -14.22
N LYS A 340 5.29 5.26 -14.51
CA LYS A 340 5.69 4.79 -15.83
C LYS A 340 4.92 3.53 -16.18
N PRO A 341 4.15 3.53 -17.27
CA PRO A 341 3.54 2.30 -17.79
C PRO A 341 4.61 1.23 -18.02
N THR A 342 4.45 0.07 -17.39
CA THR A 342 5.48 -0.96 -17.34
C THR A 342 4.82 -2.33 -17.21
N ASP A 343 5.25 -3.31 -18.01
CA ASP A 343 4.87 -4.70 -17.77
C ASP A 343 5.64 -5.23 -16.57
N CYS A 344 5.02 -5.17 -15.38
CA CYS A 344 5.65 -5.56 -14.12
C CYS A 344 5.98 -7.07 -14.04
N THR A 345 5.42 -7.89 -14.93
CA THR A 345 5.73 -9.33 -14.98
C THR A 345 7.09 -9.62 -15.60
N LYS A 346 7.70 -8.63 -16.24
CA LYS A 346 9.01 -8.74 -16.96
C LYS A 346 10.18 -8.08 -16.22
N LEU A 347 9.95 -7.53 -15.03
CA LEU A 347 11.01 -6.88 -14.23
C LEU A 347 11.77 -7.86 -13.33
#